data_80e475ea7ef0ab3855960b88bc8f766e
#
_entry.id   80e475ea7ef0ab3855960b88bc8f766e
#
_cell.length_a   1.000
_cell.length_b   1.000
_cell.length_c   1.000
_cell.angle_alpha   90.00
_cell.angle_beta   90.00
_cell.angle_gamma   90.00
#
_symmetry.space_group_name_H-M   'P 1'
#
loop_
_entity.id
_entity.type
_entity.pdbx_description
1 polymer ?
#
loop_
_entity_poly.entity_id
_entity_poly.type
_entity_poly.pdbx_seq_one_letter_code
_entity_poly.pdbx_strand_id
1 'polypeptide(L)'
;MLAKPGEEGEFLYTAALGPPIGALSEVTYPTLTARLEPGSRLLLYTDGLVEDRQQGIDTGLAEVRAELAKPAEHVEDLLDHLLAGVAEQTRRDDIALLALQATEPRDFVLRLPADPTRLSVLRRRLEDFLTGNGVPEIDIFDLTVAVSEAAANAIEHPVEPAEPFITVEVSLDGDAVVATVRDTGSWRPAGSAGFRGRGLALIGALSELSVARTREGTAVTLRRPISTP
;
A
#
# COMPACT_ATOMS: atom_id res chain seq x y z
N MET A 1 13.22 -1.08 15.74
CA MET A 1 12.49 -0.10 16.57
C MET A 1 11.32 0.44 15.78
N LEU A 2 10.17 0.58 16.36
CA LEU A 2 8.95 1.09 15.72
C LEU A 2 8.48 2.34 16.48
N ALA A 3 8.22 3.44 15.78
CA ALA A 3 7.59 4.63 16.32
C ALA A 3 6.25 4.85 15.62
N LYS A 4 5.20 5.13 16.39
CA LYS A 4 3.92 5.64 15.88
C LYS A 4 3.99 7.16 15.73
N PRO A 5 3.08 7.77 14.98
CA PRO A 5 3.07 9.23 14.81
C PRO A 5 3.03 9.96 16.16
N GLY A 6 4.07 10.77 16.43
CA GLY A 6 4.19 11.56 17.65
C GLY A 6 4.56 10.78 18.93
N GLU A 7 4.85 9.49 18.82
CA GLU A 7 5.32 8.65 19.92
C GLU A 7 6.81 8.35 19.80
N GLU A 8 7.49 8.14 20.93
CA GLU A 8 8.87 7.68 20.95
C GLU A 8 8.96 6.26 20.38
N GLY A 9 10.14 5.95 19.79
CA GLY A 9 10.41 4.63 19.26
C GLY A 9 10.39 3.55 20.32
N GLU A 10 9.68 2.45 20.07
CA GLU A 10 9.66 1.26 20.91
C GLU A 10 10.35 0.09 20.23
N PHE A 11 11.02 -0.75 21.03
CA PHE A 11 11.51 -2.01 20.48
C PHE A 11 10.35 -2.95 20.17
N LEU A 12 10.36 -3.54 18.99
CA LEU A 12 9.52 -4.70 18.71
C LEU A 12 10.14 -5.91 19.46
N TYR A 13 9.89 -5.95 20.76
CA TYR A 13 10.30 -7.11 21.53
C TYR A 13 9.49 -8.32 21.13
N THR A 14 10.20 -9.34 20.74
CA THR A 14 9.63 -10.64 20.52
C THR A 14 10.20 -11.58 21.54
N ALA A 15 9.38 -12.45 22.10
CA ALA A 15 9.83 -13.72 22.67
C ALA A 15 10.58 -14.59 21.61
N ALA A 16 10.85 -14.00 20.47
CA ALA A 16 11.29 -14.54 19.21
C ALA A 16 12.75 -14.23 18.90
N LEU A 17 13.59 -14.03 19.91
CA LEU A 17 15.02 -13.95 19.71
C LEU A 17 15.54 -15.35 19.31
N GLY A 18 16.16 -15.42 18.15
CA GLY A 18 16.85 -16.61 17.67
C GLY A 18 18.38 -16.42 17.76
N PRO A 19 19.15 -17.48 17.65
CA PRO A 19 20.59 -17.39 17.49
C PRO A 19 20.94 -16.70 16.16
N PRO A 20 22.17 -16.19 16.01
CA PRO A 20 22.62 -15.63 14.72
C PRO A 20 22.37 -16.61 13.57
N ILE A 21 21.96 -16.07 12.41
CA ILE A 21 21.71 -16.88 11.22
C ILE A 21 22.96 -17.68 10.85
N GLY A 22 22.80 -18.99 10.68
CA GLY A 22 23.91 -19.88 10.36
C GLY A 22 24.72 -20.41 11.55
N ALA A 23 24.41 -19.96 12.78
CA ALA A 23 25.12 -20.48 13.99
C ALA A 23 24.71 -21.92 14.34
N LEU A 24 23.52 -22.35 13.98
CA LEU A 24 22.97 -23.68 14.20
C LEU A 24 22.35 -24.24 12.93
N SER A 25 22.45 -25.55 12.72
CA SER A 25 21.96 -26.20 11.49
C SER A 25 20.44 -26.36 11.41
N GLU A 26 19.74 -26.39 12.57
CA GLU A 26 18.28 -26.55 12.63
C GLU A 26 17.70 -25.54 13.63
N VAL A 27 17.24 -24.40 13.11
CA VAL A 27 16.58 -23.36 13.91
C VAL A 27 15.30 -22.92 13.24
N THR A 28 14.20 -22.92 13.99
CA THR A 28 12.96 -22.28 13.60
C THR A 28 12.93 -20.86 14.16
N TYR A 29 12.92 -19.85 13.29
CA TYR A 29 12.77 -18.46 13.70
C TYR A 29 11.28 -18.12 13.79
N PRO A 30 10.79 -17.66 14.93
CA PRO A 30 9.42 -17.24 15.05
C PRO A 30 9.17 -15.96 14.24
N THR A 31 7.97 -15.83 13.69
CA THR A 31 7.55 -14.64 12.92
C THR A 31 6.82 -13.67 13.82
N LEU A 32 7.22 -12.40 13.76
CA LEU A 32 6.48 -11.29 14.34
C LEU A 32 5.71 -10.57 13.23
N THR A 33 4.45 -10.28 13.50
CA THR A 33 3.62 -9.42 12.64
C THR A 33 3.31 -8.13 13.39
N ALA A 34 3.62 -6.98 12.79
CA ALA A 34 3.28 -5.68 13.30
C ALA A 34 2.49 -4.90 12.23
N ARG A 35 1.47 -4.15 12.66
CA ARG A 35 0.73 -3.23 11.79
C ARG A 35 1.39 -1.86 11.86
N LEU A 36 1.72 -1.31 10.71
CA LEU A 36 2.22 0.06 10.56
C LEU A 36 1.02 0.95 10.18
N GLU A 37 0.65 1.84 11.08
CA GLU A 37 -0.33 2.89 10.79
C GLU A 37 0.33 3.99 9.94
N PRO A 38 -0.43 4.73 9.10
CA PRO A 38 0.12 5.85 8.36
C PRO A 38 0.88 6.83 9.30
N GLY A 39 2.06 7.26 8.87
CA GLY A 39 2.97 8.07 9.68
C GLY A 39 3.88 7.27 10.62
N SER A 40 3.65 5.97 10.82
CA SER A 40 4.57 5.11 11.59
C SER A 40 5.90 4.94 10.87
N ARG A 41 6.98 4.81 11.65
CA ARG A 41 8.33 4.57 11.15
C ARG A 41 8.92 3.32 11.78
N LEU A 42 9.49 2.48 10.93
CA LEU A 42 10.25 1.30 11.35
C LEU A 42 11.71 1.52 11.01
N LEU A 43 12.57 1.42 12.01
CA LEU A 43 14.03 1.46 11.86
C LEU A 43 14.61 0.10 12.23
N LEU A 44 15.38 -0.48 11.31
CA LEU A 44 16.27 -1.61 11.52
C LEU A 44 17.70 -1.08 11.46
N TYR A 45 18.56 -1.50 12.38
CA TYR A 45 19.93 -1.03 12.46
C TYR A 45 20.84 -2.06 13.10
N THR A 46 22.14 -1.94 12.83
CA THR A 46 23.19 -2.69 13.53
C THR A 46 23.61 -1.96 14.80
N ASP A 47 24.18 -2.68 15.75
CA ASP A 47 24.63 -2.17 17.04
C ASP A 47 25.65 -1.02 16.95
N GLY A 48 26.44 -0.98 15.87
CA GLY A 48 27.32 0.16 15.57
C GLY A 48 26.65 1.52 15.57
N LEU A 49 25.32 1.63 15.41
CA LEU A 49 24.59 2.89 15.53
C LEU A 49 24.53 3.40 16.97
N VAL A 50 24.38 2.50 17.94
CA VAL A 50 24.05 2.82 19.34
C VAL A 50 25.20 2.52 20.30
N GLU A 51 26.20 1.73 19.89
CA GLU A 51 27.36 1.44 20.70
C GLU A 51 28.44 2.53 20.57
N ASP A 52 28.57 3.33 21.63
CA ASP A 52 29.70 4.23 21.83
C ASP A 52 30.44 3.86 23.13
N ARG A 53 31.77 3.83 23.05
CA ARG A 53 32.61 3.55 24.20
C ARG A 53 32.57 4.59 25.32
N GLN A 54 32.14 5.82 24.99
CA GLN A 54 32.16 6.93 25.94
C GLN A 54 30.81 7.13 26.63
N GLN A 55 29.70 6.80 25.94
CA GLN A 55 28.36 7.16 26.42
C GLN A 55 27.48 5.97 26.85
N GLY A 56 27.86 4.76 26.52
CA GLY A 56 27.06 3.57 26.83
C GLY A 56 25.85 3.39 25.90
N ILE A 57 25.42 2.15 25.72
CA ILE A 57 24.35 1.76 24.77
C ILE A 57 22.99 2.44 25.07
N ASP A 58 22.69 2.64 26.36
CA ASP A 58 21.40 3.23 26.78
C ASP A 58 21.24 4.68 26.28
N THR A 59 22.34 5.45 26.22
CA THR A 59 22.33 6.81 25.70
C THR A 59 22.08 6.80 24.20
N GLY A 60 22.80 5.96 23.44
CA GLY A 60 22.58 5.84 22.00
C GLY A 60 21.16 5.38 21.65
N LEU A 61 20.60 4.45 22.43
CA LEU A 61 19.21 4.02 22.28
C LEU A 61 18.20 5.15 22.55
N ALA A 62 18.45 5.97 23.57
CA ALA A 62 17.59 7.12 23.88
C ALA A 62 17.63 8.18 22.76
N GLU A 63 18.80 8.44 22.17
CA GLU A 63 18.97 9.34 21.04
C GLU A 63 18.19 8.86 19.80
N VAL A 64 18.32 7.58 19.45
CA VAL A 64 17.59 6.97 18.33
C VAL A 64 16.07 7.04 18.55
N ARG A 65 15.60 6.77 19.78
CA ARG A 65 14.16 6.88 20.12
C ARG A 65 13.65 8.31 19.97
N ALA A 66 14.40 9.27 20.45
CA ALA A 66 14.05 10.68 20.34
C ALA A 66 14.06 11.16 18.89
N GLU A 67 14.98 10.69 18.06
CA GLU A 67 15.05 11.04 16.64
C GLU A 67 13.85 10.46 15.87
N LEU A 68 13.47 9.23 16.16
CA LEU A 68 12.28 8.59 15.57
C LEU A 68 10.98 9.32 15.93
N ALA A 69 10.90 10.00 17.07
CA ALA A 69 9.73 10.75 17.50
C ALA A 69 9.57 12.09 16.77
N LYS A 70 10.65 12.63 16.20
CA LYS A 70 10.60 13.93 15.50
C LYS A 70 9.80 13.81 14.20
N PRO A 71 8.97 14.82 13.87
CA PRO A 71 8.33 14.87 12.57
C PRO A 71 9.40 14.98 11.47
N ALA A 72 9.33 14.14 10.45
CA ALA A 72 10.12 14.28 9.23
C ALA A 72 9.20 14.09 8.05
N GLU A 73 9.38 14.90 7.01
CA GLU A 73 8.59 14.83 5.79
C GLU A 73 9.02 13.63 4.94
N HIS A 74 10.32 13.34 4.95
CA HIS A 74 10.90 12.22 4.22
C HIS A 74 11.68 11.30 5.16
N VAL A 75 11.68 10.01 4.86
CA VAL A 75 12.41 9.01 5.65
C VAL A 75 13.92 9.17 5.53
N GLU A 76 14.39 9.75 4.45
CA GLU A 76 15.79 10.09 4.20
C GLU A 76 16.33 11.08 5.22
N ASP A 77 15.53 12.08 5.62
CA ASP A 77 15.92 13.09 6.62
C ASP A 77 16.22 12.43 7.97
N LEU A 78 15.45 11.40 8.34
CA LEU A 78 15.70 10.60 9.54
C LEU A 78 17.06 9.90 9.48
N LEU A 79 17.36 9.26 8.33
CA LEU A 79 18.64 8.57 8.14
C LEU A 79 19.83 9.54 8.19
N ASP A 80 19.70 10.69 7.54
CA ASP A 80 20.74 11.73 7.52
C ASP A 80 21.01 12.27 8.93
N HIS A 81 19.97 12.54 9.73
CA HIS A 81 20.11 12.98 11.11
C HIS A 81 20.77 11.91 12.00
N LEU A 82 20.36 10.66 11.88
CA LEU A 82 20.98 9.56 12.61
C LEU A 82 22.44 9.39 12.25
N LEU A 83 22.79 9.50 10.96
CA LEU A 83 24.17 9.40 10.50
C LEU A 83 25.02 10.61 10.86
N ALA A 84 24.45 11.83 10.89
CA ALA A 84 25.18 13.03 11.31
C ALA A 84 25.67 12.95 12.76
N GLY A 85 24.85 12.42 13.67
CA GLY A 85 25.27 12.16 15.05
C GLY A 85 26.38 11.12 15.19
N VAL A 86 26.57 10.31 14.15
CA VAL A 86 27.56 9.22 14.08
C VAL A 86 28.94 9.68 13.60
N ALA A 87 29.00 10.66 12.71
CA ALA A 87 30.21 10.99 11.94
C ALA A 87 31.35 11.59 12.78
N GLU A 88 31.08 12.09 13.97
CA GLU A 88 32.09 12.73 14.84
C GLU A 88 32.76 11.76 15.82
N GLN A 89 32.36 10.48 15.86
CA GLN A 89 32.82 9.54 16.85
C GLN A 89 33.75 8.46 16.26
N THR A 90 34.79 8.09 16.99
CA THR A 90 35.75 7.06 16.61
C THR A 90 35.12 5.67 16.75
N ARG A 91 34.50 5.17 15.67
CA ARG A 91 33.83 3.89 15.65
C ARG A 91 34.68 2.75 15.16
N ARG A 92 34.38 1.55 15.66
CA ARG A 92 35.04 0.31 15.28
C ARG A 92 34.12 -0.69 14.57
N ASP A 93 32.82 -0.42 14.50
CA ASP A 93 31.88 -1.38 13.94
C ASP A 93 31.07 -0.78 12.75
N ASP A 94 30.68 -1.67 11.87
CA ASP A 94 29.95 -1.30 10.66
C ASP A 94 28.52 -0.89 11.00
N ILE A 95 28.04 0.19 10.35
CA ILE A 95 26.69 0.70 10.52
C ILE A 95 25.88 0.38 9.28
N ALA A 96 24.79 -0.35 9.48
CA ALA A 96 23.75 -0.52 8.48
C ALA A 96 22.42 -0.02 9.04
N LEU A 97 21.72 0.79 8.25
CA LEU A 97 20.41 1.36 8.58
C LEU A 97 19.43 1.02 7.47
N LEU A 98 18.21 0.64 7.86
CA LEU A 98 17.05 0.54 6.98
C LEU A 98 15.87 1.19 7.68
N ALA A 99 15.37 2.26 7.10
CA ALA A 99 14.17 2.94 7.59
C ALA A 99 13.00 2.76 6.60
N LEU A 100 11.81 2.52 7.14
CA LEU A 100 10.55 2.48 6.43
C LEU A 100 9.60 3.47 7.07
N GLN A 101 8.91 4.27 6.27
CA GLN A 101 7.83 5.13 6.73
C GLN A 101 6.53 4.69 6.06
N ALA A 102 5.52 4.39 6.88
CA ALA A 102 4.19 4.16 6.37
C ALA A 102 3.57 5.50 5.96
N THR A 103 3.13 5.61 4.72
CA THR A 103 2.40 6.78 4.22
C THR A 103 0.93 6.43 4.07
N GLU A 104 0.05 7.43 4.19
CA GLU A 104 -1.32 7.22 3.77
C GLU A 104 -1.35 6.85 2.28
N PRO A 105 -2.02 5.77 1.91
CA PRO A 105 -2.20 5.45 0.51
C PRO A 105 -3.09 6.55 -0.11
N ARG A 106 -2.49 7.48 -0.83
CA ARG A 106 -3.24 8.55 -1.54
C ARG A 106 -3.87 8.03 -2.81
N ASP A 107 -3.21 7.07 -3.44
CA ASP A 107 -3.65 6.48 -4.70
C ASP A 107 -3.49 4.96 -4.65
N PHE A 108 -4.49 4.28 -5.18
CA PHE A 108 -4.45 2.85 -5.40
C PHE A 108 -4.21 2.60 -6.88
N VAL A 109 -3.13 1.93 -7.22
CA VAL A 109 -2.84 1.49 -8.58
C VAL A 109 -2.54 0.00 -8.56
N LEU A 110 -3.32 -0.76 -9.32
CA LEU A 110 -3.16 -2.21 -9.42
C LEU A 110 -3.19 -2.64 -10.89
N ARG A 111 -2.09 -3.19 -11.37
CA ARG A 111 -2.00 -3.84 -12.68
C ARG A 111 -2.12 -5.35 -12.50
N LEU A 112 -3.08 -5.95 -13.18
CA LEU A 112 -3.38 -7.38 -13.08
C LEU A 112 -3.36 -8.03 -14.47
N PRO A 113 -2.93 -9.30 -14.57
CA PRO A 113 -3.21 -10.11 -15.76
C PRO A 113 -4.71 -10.12 -16.05
N ALA A 114 -5.08 -10.09 -17.33
CA ALA A 114 -6.46 -10.20 -17.79
C ALA A 114 -6.97 -11.65 -17.63
N ASP A 115 -7.07 -12.09 -16.38
CA ASP A 115 -7.47 -13.42 -15.95
C ASP A 115 -8.56 -13.29 -14.86
N PRO A 116 -9.78 -13.86 -15.06
CA PRO A 116 -10.88 -13.78 -14.10
C PRO A 116 -10.50 -14.27 -12.69
N THR A 117 -9.55 -15.19 -12.55
CA THR A 117 -9.10 -15.69 -11.24
C THR A 117 -8.44 -14.62 -10.39
N ARG A 118 -7.95 -13.53 -11.01
CA ARG A 118 -7.32 -12.40 -10.33
C ARG A 118 -8.30 -11.41 -9.71
N LEU A 119 -9.57 -11.48 -10.02
CA LEU A 119 -10.60 -10.60 -9.44
C LEU A 119 -10.71 -10.72 -7.92
N SER A 120 -10.40 -11.89 -7.35
CA SER A 120 -10.36 -12.07 -5.89
C SER A 120 -9.25 -11.25 -5.23
N VAL A 121 -8.10 -11.12 -5.90
CA VAL A 121 -6.97 -10.30 -5.44
C VAL A 121 -7.32 -8.81 -5.53
N LEU A 122 -7.98 -8.40 -6.63
CA LEU A 122 -8.45 -7.02 -6.79
C LEU A 122 -9.40 -6.64 -5.64
N ARG A 123 -10.44 -7.46 -5.39
CA ARG A 123 -11.43 -7.17 -4.33
C ARG A 123 -10.79 -6.96 -2.99
N ARG A 124 -9.96 -7.92 -2.54
CA ARG A 124 -9.29 -7.81 -1.25
C ARG A 124 -8.43 -6.57 -1.13
N ARG A 125 -7.60 -6.27 -2.14
CA ARG A 125 -6.72 -5.10 -2.10
C ARG A 125 -7.49 -3.78 -2.16
N LEU A 126 -8.59 -3.75 -2.91
CA LEU A 126 -9.48 -2.59 -2.96
C LEU A 126 -10.18 -2.36 -1.62
N GLU A 127 -10.71 -3.42 -1.00
CA GLU A 127 -11.33 -3.36 0.33
C GLU A 127 -10.33 -2.89 1.39
N ASP A 128 -9.10 -3.44 1.39
CA ASP A 128 -8.02 -3.01 2.29
C ASP A 128 -7.70 -1.51 2.12
N PHE A 129 -7.60 -1.05 0.87
CA PHE A 129 -7.34 0.36 0.54
C PHE A 129 -8.48 1.28 1.02
N LEU A 130 -9.73 0.96 0.69
CA LEU A 130 -10.90 1.77 1.04
C LEU A 130 -11.10 1.80 2.56
N THR A 131 -10.92 0.66 3.26
CA THR A 131 -10.98 0.57 4.72
C THR A 131 -9.89 1.41 5.37
N GLY A 132 -8.65 1.33 4.85
CA GLY A 132 -7.51 2.10 5.36
C GLY A 132 -7.69 3.62 5.21
N ASN A 133 -8.52 4.05 4.24
CA ASN A 133 -8.86 5.46 4.01
C ASN A 133 -10.19 5.89 4.67
N GLY A 134 -10.77 5.06 5.54
CA GLY A 134 -11.95 5.42 6.33
C GLY A 134 -13.26 5.49 5.51
N VAL A 135 -13.32 4.86 4.35
CA VAL A 135 -14.55 4.76 3.55
C VAL A 135 -15.58 3.91 4.32
N PRO A 136 -16.86 4.34 4.42
CA PRO A 136 -17.91 3.56 5.09
C PRO A 136 -18.12 2.18 4.48
N GLU A 137 -18.44 1.18 5.31
CA GLU A 137 -18.58 -0.23 4.88
C GLU A 137 -19.60 -0.42 3.74
N ILE A 138 -20.71 0.34 3.76
CA ILE A 138 -21.72 0.31 2.71
C ILE A 138 -21.16 0.76 1.36
N ASP A 139 -20.33 1.80 1.37
CA ASP A 139 -19.72 2.32 0.14
C ASP A 139 -18.58 1.42 -0.34
N ILE A 140 -17.84 0.78 0.59
CA ILE A 140 -16.83 -0.24 0.25
C ILE A 140 -17.48 -1.40 -0.50
N PHE A 141 -18.62 -1.90 -0.01
CA PHE A 141 -19.35 -2.99 -0.67
C PHE A 141 -19.77 -2.62 -2.08
N ASP A 142 -20.43 -1.47 -2.25
CA ASP A 142 -20.92 -0.99 -3.53
C ASP A 142 -19.78 -0.72 -4.53
N LEU A 143 -18.69 -0.08 -4.07
CA LEU A 143 -17.50 0.18 -4.87
C LEU A 143 -16.80 -1.12 -5.30
N THR A 144 -16.67 -2.08 -4.38
CA THR A 144 -16.05 -3.38 -4.68
C THR A 144 -16.86 -4.14 -5.75
N VAL A 145 -18.19 -4.08 -5.68
CA VAL A 145 -19.07 -4.67 -6.69
C VAL A 145 -18.88 -3.96 -8.03
N ALA A 146 -18.97 -2.63 -8.04
CA ALA A 146 -18.91 -1.83 -9.28
C ALA A 146 -17.54 -1.95 -9.98
N VAL A 147 -16.42 -1.85 -9.22
CA VAL A 147 -15.06 -1.99 -9.76
C VAL A 147 -14.79 -3.42 -10.23
N SER A 148 -15.30 -4.44 -9.50
CA SER A 148 -15.15 -5.83 -9.92
C SER A 148 -15.88 -6.13 -11.23
N GLU A 149 -17.07 -5.55 -11.42
CA GLU A 149 -17.82 -5.69 -12.66
C GLU A 149 -17.13 -4.98 -13.82
N ALA A 150 -16.61 -3.77 -13.61
CA ALA A 150 -15.81 -3.06 -14.60
C ALA A 150 -14.55 -3.85 -15.00
N ALA A 151 -13.86 -4.45 -14.01
CA ALA A 151 -12.69 -5.27 -14.26
C ALA A 151 -13.02 -6.57 -14.98
N ALA A 152 -14.14 -7.23 -14.64
CA ALA A 152 -14.61 -8.42 -15.36
C ALA A 152 -14.89 -8.09 -16.84
N ASN A 153 -15.55 -6.96 -17.10
CA ASN A 153 -15.79 -6.48 -18.46
C ASN A 153 -14.49 -6.19 -19.22
N ALA A 154 -13.50 -5.60 -18.55
CA ALA A 154 -12.18 -5.31 -19.13
C ALA A 154 -11.35 -6.59 -19.42
N ILE A 155 -11.63 -7.70 -18.72
CA ILE A 155 -11.01 -9.00 -18.94
C ILE A 155 -11.72 -9.78 -20.07
N GLU A 156 -13.06 -9.79 -20.07
CA GLU A 156 -13.86 -10.67 -20.92
C GLU A 156 -14.13 -10.11 -22.32
N HIS A 157 -14.12 -8.79 -22.48
CA HIS A 157 -14.66 -8.14 -23.68
C HIS A 157 -13.69 -7.36 -24.57
N PRO A 158 -12.39 -7.23 -24.25
CA PRO A 158 -11.46 -6.53 -25.13
C PRO A 158 -11.29 -7.30 -26.46
N VAL A 159 -11.24 -6.57 -27.56
CA VAL A 159 -10.95 -7.13 -28.88
C VAL A 159 -9.50 -6.81 -29.20
N GLU A 160 -8.70 -7.85 -29.46
CA GLU A 160 -7.29 -7.73 -29.83
C GLU A 160 -6.52 -6.80 -28.86
N PRO A 161 -6.47 -7.12 -27.53
CA PRO A 161 -5.76 -6.28 -26.59
C PRO A 161 -4.26 -6.28 -26.91
N ALA A 162 -3.65 -5.09 -26.88
CA ALA A 162 -2.22 -4.93 -27.10
C ALA A 162 -1.39 -5.60 -26.00
N GLU A 163 -1.95 -5.66 -24.80
CA GLU A 163 -1.33 -6.30 -23.62
C GLU A 163 -2.36 -7.15 -22.85
N PRO A 164 -1.94 -8.31 -22.29
CA PRO A 164 -2.82 -9.18 -21.52
C PRO A 164 -2.98 -8.72 -20.06
N PHE A 165 -3.15 -7.42 -19.84
CA PHE A 165 -3.28 -6.80 -18.52
C PHE A 165 -4.40 -5.79 -18.49
N ILE A 166 -4.99 -5.63 -17.30
CA ILE A 166 -5.85 -4.51 -16.95
C ILE A 166 -5.18 -3.66 -15.88
N THR A 167 -5.50 -2.37 -15.84
CA THR A 167 -5.06 -1.46 -14.78
C THR A 167 -6.27 -0.90 -14.06
N VAL A 168 -6.25 -0.93 -12.73
CA VAL A 168 -7.26 -0.34 -11.85
C VAL A 168 -6.60 0.76 -11.05
N GLU A 169 -7.11 1.98 -11.17
CA GLU A 169 -6.66 3.16 -10.45
C GLU A 169 -7.83 3.64 -9.57
N VAL A 170 -7.58 3.91 -8.30
CA VAL A 170 -8.59 4.47 -7.38
C VAL A 170 -7.98 5.59 -6.57
N SER A 171 -8.70 6.68 -6.45
CA SER A 171 -8.32 7.85 -5.65
C SER A 171 -9.51 8.38 -4.85
N LEU A 172 -9.22 9.07 -3.75
CA LEU A 172 -10.21 9.85 -3.03
C LEU A 172 -10.18 11.28 -3.57
N ASP A 173 -11.33 11.80 -3.98
CA ASP A 173 -11.55 13.15 -4.50
C ASP A 173 -12.57 13.88 -3.61
N GLY A 174 -12.06 14.54 -2.58
CA GLY A 174 -12.91 15.21 -1.58
C GLY A 174 -13.81 14.21 -0.82
N ASP A 175 -15.10 14.31 -1.07
CA ASP A 175 -16.15 13.47 -0.48
C ASP A 175 -16.55 12.28 -1.39
N ALA A 176 -15.74 11.95 -2.38
CA ALA A 176 -16.04 10.89 -3.33
C ALA A 176 -14.84 9.97 -3.57
N VAL A 177 -15.13 8.74 -3.96
CA VAL A 177 -14.16 7.79 -4.51
C VAL A 177 -14.29 7.80 -6.03
N VAL A 178 -13.17 7.95 -6.72
CA VAL A 178 -13.06 7.84 -8.18
C VAL A 178 -12.24 6.62 -8.51
N ALA A 179 -12.81 5.69 -9.27
CA ALA A 179 -12.10 4.52 -9.75
C ALA A 179 -12.09 4.46 -11.27
N THR A 180 -10.97 4.11 -11.87
CA THR A 180 -10.82 3.95 -13.31
C THR A 180 -10.26 2.57 -13.61
N VAL A 181 -10.96 1.81 -14.44
CA VAL A 181 -10.51 0.52 -14.96
C VAL A 181 -10.17 0.67 -16.43
N ARG A 182 -8.95 0.27 -16.80
CA ARG A 182 -8.44 0.37 -18.17
C ARG A 182 -8.06 -1.00 -18.72
N ASP A 183 -8.43 -1.24 -19.98
CA ASP A 183 -7.89 -2.30 -20.81
C ASP A 183 -7.21 -1.70 -22.06
N THR A 184 -6.46 -2.52 -22.80
CA THR A 184 -5.74 -2.12 -24.03
C THR A 184 -6.43 -2.62 -25.30
N GLY A 185 -7.64 -3.17 -25.19
CA GLY A 185 -8.39 -3.71 -26.32
C GLY A 185 -9.36 -2.71 -26.96
N SER A 186 -9.73 -2.96 -28.19
CA SER A 186 -10.79 -2.22 -28.82
C SER A 186 -12.17 -2.71 -28.35
N TRP A 187 -13.08 -1.78 -28.15
CA TRP A 187 -14.44 -2.08 -27.71
C TRP A 187 -15.31 -2.52 -28.91
N ARG A 188 -16.02 -3.64 -28.76
CA ARG A 188 -17.14 -3.94 -29.66
C ARG A 188 -18.44 -3.38 -29.07
N PRO A 189 -19.24 -2.62 -29.84
CA PRO A 189 -20.60 -2.31 -29.42
C PRO A 189 -21.36 -3.59 -29.10
N ALA A 190 -22.09 -3.61 -28.00
CA ALA A 190 -22.94 -4.75 -27.65
C ALA A 190 -23.90 -5.01 -28.81
N GLY A 191 -23.71 -6.13 -29.50
CA GLY A 191 -24.71 -6.67 -30.41
C GLY A 191 -26.00 -6.97 -29.62
N SER A 192 -27.14 -6.91 -30.24
CA SER A 192 -28.51 -6.98 -29.71
C SER A 192 -28.91 -8.26 -28.94
N ALA A 193 -28.02 -8.93 -28.24
CA ALA A 193 -28.28 -10.13 -27.45
C ALA A 193 -28.19 -9.84 -25.95
N GLY A 194 -29.29 -9.55 -25.41
CA GLY A 194 -30.01 -9.64 -24.12
C GLY A 194 -29.27 -9.74 -22.77
N PHE A 195 -28.00 -10.08 -22.64
CA PHE A 195 -27.34 -10.28 -21.34
C PHE A 195 -26.19 -9.30 -21.04
N ARG A 196 -25.64 -8.61 -22.02
CA ARG A 196 -24.42 -7.80 -21.93
C ARG A 196 -24.58 -6.37 -21.42
N GLY A 197 -25.81 -5.92 -21.18
CA GLY A 197 -26.10 -4.56 -20.69
C GLY A 197 -26.26 -4.47 -19.17
N ARG A 198 -26.29 -5.60 -18.45
CA ARG A 198 -26.57 -5.60 -17.00
C ARG A 198 -25.40 -5.11 -16.15
N GLY A 199 -24.17 -5.41 -16.55
CA GLY A 199 -22.99 -4.98 -15.83
C GLY A 199 -22.82 -3.47 -15.77
N LEU A 200 -22.85 -2.80 -16.93
CA LEU A 200 -22.81 -1.33 -16.99
C LEU A 200 -24.02 -0.67 -16.32
N ALA A 201 -25.20 -1.29 -16.40
CA ALA A 201 -26.38 -0.82 -15.69
C ALA A 201 -26.23 -0.94 -14.17
N LEU A 202 -25.61 -2.03 -13.68
CA LEU A 202 -25.29 -2.23 -12.27
C LEU A 202 -24.28 -1.17 -11.79
N ILE A 203 -23.20 -0.95 -12.53
CA ILE A 203 -22.22 0.09 -12.20
C ILE A 203 -22.89 1.45 -12.14
N GLY A 204 -23.74 1.80 -13.15
CA GLY A 204 -24.46 3.08 -13.20
C GLY A 204 -25.54 3.23 -12.13
N ALA A 205 -26.01 2.14 -11.51
CA ALA A 205 -26.91 2.18 -10.36
C ALA A 205 -26.17 2.46 -9.04
N LEU A 206 -24.88 2.10 -8.98
CA LEU A 206 -24.05 2.24 -7.78
C LEU A 206 -23.13 3.48 -7.81
N SER A 207 -22.91 4.07 -8.98
CA SER A 207 -21.98 5.19 -9.18
C SER A 207 -22.32 6.02 -10.42
N GLU A 208 -21.77 7.22 -10.50
CA GLU A 208 -21.71 7.96 -11.76
C GLU A 208 -20.71 7.27 -12.69
N LEU A 209 -21.16 6.90 -13.89
CA LEU A 209 -20.38 6.10 -14.84
C LEU A 209 -19.98 6.93 -16.06
N SER A 210 -18.71 6.88 -16.43
CA SER A 210 -18.17 7.38 -17.69
C SER A 210 -17.35 6.31 -18.41
N VAL A 211 -17.51 6.20 -19.73
CA VAL A 211 -16.77 5.25 -20.55
C VAL A 211 -16.06 6.00 -21.68
N ALA A 212 -14.74 6.05 -21.62
CA ALA A 212 -13.90 6.60 -22.67
C ALA A 212 -13.32 5.47 -23.53
N ARG A 213 -13.40 5.65 -24.86
CA ARG A 213 -12.89 4.70 -25.84
C ARG A 213 -11.86 5.40 -26.70
N THR A 214 -10.67 4.87 -26.73
CA THR A 214 -9.55 5.41 -27.50
C THR A 214 -8.96 4.34 -28.43
N ARG A 215 -7.99 4.72 -29.23
CA ARG A 215 -7.22 3.75 -30.01
C ARG A 215 -6.30 2.87 -29.13
N GLU A 216 -6.03 3.32 -27.90
CA GLU A 216 -5.14 2.66 -26.96
C GLU A 216 -5.91 1.71 -26.01
N GLY A 217 -7.24 1.73 -26.02
CA GLY A 217 -8.06 0.87 -25.19
C GLY A 217 -9.33 1.54 -24.69
N THR A 218 -9.98 0.87 -23.74
CA THR A 218 -11.17 1.35 -23.06
C THR A 218 -10.83 1.74 -21.61
N ALA A 219 -11.39 2.88 -21.17
CA ALA A 219 -11.35 3.29 -19.77
C ALA A 219 -12.77 3.45 -19.25
N VAL A 220 -13.11 2.73 -18.20
CA VAL A 220 -14.35 2.83 -17.44
C VAL A 220 -14.06 3.57 -16.16
N THR A 221 -14.59 4.78 -16.02
CA THR A 221 -14.45 5.59 -14.80
C THR A 221 -15.77 5.63 -14.07
N LEU A 222 -15.74 5.35 -12.78
CA LEU A 222 -16.85 5.44 -11.86
C LEU A 222 -16.53 6.42 -10.73
N ARG A 223 -17.49 7.24 -10.35
CA ARG A 223 -17.41 8.18 -9.24
C ARG A 223 -18.56 7.92 -8.28
N ARG A 224 -18.25 7.72 -7.01
CA ARG A 224 -19.26 7.51 -5.97
C ARG A 224 -19.01 8.47 -4.81
N PRO A 225 -19.97 9.34 -4.46
CA PRO A 225 -19.93 10.10 -3.22
C PRO A 225 -19.91 9.15 -2.03
N ILE A 226 -19.10 9.49 -1.01
CA ILE A 226 -19.01 8.72 0.23
C ILE A 226 -20.17 9.13 1.13
N SER A 227 -20.88 8.15 1.69
CA SER A 227 -21.94 8.38 2.66
C SER A 227 -21.36 9.09 3.90
N THR A 228 -21.95 10.22 4.25
CA THR A 228 -21.58 10.89 5.53
C THR A 228 -22.10 10.04 6.68
N PRO A 229 -21.29 9.79 7.73
CA PRO A 229 -21.72 9.03 8.89
C PRO A 229 -22.83 9.70 9.68
#